data_ffeefe4f87894e9f7744763329fdad98
#
_entry.id   ffeefe4f87894e9f7744763329fdad98
#
_cell.length_a   1.000
_cell.length_b   1.000
_cell.length_c   1.000
_cell.angle_alpha   90.00
_cell.angle_beta   90.00
_cell.angle_gamma   90.00
#
_symmetry.space_group_name_H-M   'P 1'
#
loop_
_entity.id
_entity.type
_entity.pdbx_description
1 polymer ?
#
loop_
_entity_poly.entity_id
_entity_poly.type
_entity_poly.pdbx_seq_one_letter_code
_entity_poly.pdbx_strand_id
1 'polypeptide(L)'
;MKHRLAAVLLAPGKPCDPPRLGCSPAQPGALAAIPAVVFSGSMDGHLRAFAAGDGKLLWDFDTAKPFDTVNGVNATGGSLDGAGAVISGGMVFVNSGYPRFGGMPGNVPLAFGN
;
A
#
# COMPACT_ATOMS: atom_id res chain seq x y z
N MET A 1 -6.20 -30.39 -14.13
CA MET A 1 -5.51 -29.40 -13.33
C MET A 1 -6.19 -29.27 -11.98
N LYS A 2 -5.43 -29.34 -10.92
CA LYS A 2 -5.97 -29.13 -9.57
C LYS A 2 -5.99 -27.65 -9.28
N HIS A 3 -7.15 -27.13 -8.96
CA HIS A 3 -7.27 -25.78 -8.43
C HIS A 3 -6.93 -25.81 -6.94
N ARG A 4 -5.97 -24.99 -6.58
CA ARG A 4 -5.56 -24.84 -5.20
C ARG A 4 -6.05 -23.48 -4.69
N LEU A 5 -7.00 -23.50 -3.79
CA LEU A 5 -7.37 -22.30 -3.07
C LEU A 5 -6.44 -22.15 -1.89
N ALA A 6 -5.61 -21.13 -1.94
CA ALA A 6 -4.79 -20.73 -0.80
C ALA A 6 -5.35 -19.44 -0.23
N ALA A 7 -5.75 -19.48 1.03
CA ALA A 7 -6.13 -18.27 1.74
C ALA A 7 -4.93 -17.80 2.55
N VAL A 8 -4.50 -16.58 2.30
CA VAL A 8 -3.41 -15.95 3.05
C VAL A 8 -3.99 -14.87 3.93
N LEU A 9 -3.79 -15.01 5.24
CA LEU A 9 -4.18 -13.98 6.19
C LEU A 9 -3.10 -12.89 6.21
N LEU A 10 -3.45 -11.73 5.66
CA LEU A 10 -2.59 -10.56 5.77
C LEU A 10 -2.80 -9.95 7.14
N ALA A 11 -1.80 -10.04 8.00
CA ALA A 11 -1.90 -9.51 9.34
C ALA A 11 -2.23 -8.02 9.30
N PRO A 12 -3.24 -7.55 10.06
CA PRO A 12 -3.51 -6.13 10.15
C PRO A 12 -2.34 -5.42 10.80
N GLY A 13 -2.10 -4.18 10.39
CA GLY A 13 -1.13 -3.32 11.04
C GLY A 13 -1.57 -2.97 12.46
N LYS A 14 -0.67 -2.37 13.20
CA LYS A 14 -0.99 -1.82 14.52
C LYS A 14 -1.86 -0.57 14.35
N PRO A 15 -2.69 -0.22 15.33
CA PRO A 15 -3.39 1.07 15.33
C PRO A 15 -2.42 2.23 15.11
N CYS A 16 -2.87 3.28 14.44
CA CYS A 16 -2.03 4.46 14.20
C CYS A 16 -1.62 5.10 15.52
N ASP A 17 -0.32 5.34 15.68
CA ASP A 17 0.25 5.97 16.87
C ASP A 17 1.29 7.02 16.45
N PRO A 18 1.04 8.31 16.69
CA PRO A 18 -0.18 8.86 17.33
C PRO A 18 -1.41 8.73 16.43
N PRO A 19 -2.63 8.71 17.01
CA PRO A 19 -3.85 8.68 16.22
C PRO A 19 -3.96 9.90 15.30
N ARG A 20 -4.42 9.65 14.05
CA ARG A 20 -4.68 10.72 13.07
C ARG A 20 -6.03 10.48 12.43
N LEU A 21 -6.71 11.57 12.10
CA LEU A 21 -7.99 11.50 11.41
C LEU A 21 -7.81 10.80 10.05
N GLY A 22 -8.63 9.79 9.79
CA GLY A 22 -8.56 9.03 8.55
C GLY A 22 -7.50 7.93 8.54
N CYS A 23 -6.72 7.79 9.59
CA CYS A 23 -5.70 6.74 9.71
C CYS A 23 -6.24 5.52 10.43
N SER A 24 -6.05 4.35 9.85
CA SER A 24 -6.38 3.07 10.48
C SER A 24 -5.55 1.96 9.85
N PRO A 25 -5.48 0.77 10.48
CA PRO A 25 -4.79 -0.38 9.89
C PRO A 25 -5.62 -1.12 8.83
N ALA A 26 -6.80 -0.62 8.47
CA ALA A 26 -7.66 -1.26 7.48
C ALA A 26 -6.97 -1.33 6.11
N GLN A 27 -7.24 -2.40 5.38
CA GLN A 27 -6.65 -2.67 4.06
C GLN A 27 -7.77 -2.77 3.00
N PRO A 28 -8.48 -1.66 2.70
CA PRO A 28 -9.63 -1.70 1.81
C PRO A 28 -9.28 -1.69 0.33
N GLY A 29 -8.04 -1.40 -0.02
CA GLY A 29 -7.61 -1.31 -1.40
C GLY A 29 -7.52 -2.67 -2.09
N ALA A 30 -7.53 -2.65 -3.42
CA ALA A 30 -7.31 -3.85 -4.21
C ALA A 30 -5.87 -4.35 -4.02
N LEU A 31 -5.71 -5.67 -4.01
CA LEU A 31 -4.39 -6.30 -3.92
C LEU A 31 -3.76 -6.41 -5.31
N ALA A 32 -2.44 -6.32 -5.35
CA ALA A 32 -1.65 -6.60 -6.55
C ALA A 32 -0.66 -7.71 -6.23
N ALA A 33 -0.39 -8.58 -7.19
CA ALA A 33 0.47 -9.72 -6.95
C ALA A 33 1.40 -10.00 -8.12
N ILE A 34 2.60 -10.43 -7.79
CA ILE A 34 3.52 -11.12 -8.69
C ILE A 34 3.73 -12.52 -8.11
N PRO A 35 4.38 -13.47 -8.81
CA PRO A 35 4.62 -14.78 -8.23
C PRO A 35 5.28 -14.68 -6.86
N ALA A 36 4.70 -15.37 -5.88
CA ALA A 36 5.17 -15.46 -4.49
C ALA A 36 5.05 -14.20 -3.63
N VAL A 37 4.56 -13.06 -4.18
CA VAL A 37 4.47 -11.80 -3.43
C VAL A 37 3.12 -11.11 -3.65
N VAL A 38 2.50 -10.65 -2.56
CA VAL A 38 1.26 -9.88 -2.59
C VAL A 38 1.53 -8.50 -2.02
N PHE A 39 1.13 -7.46 -2.74
CA PHE A 39 1.23 -6.07 -2.28
C PHE A 39 -0.13 -5.60 -1.77
N SER A 40 -0.14 -4.97 -0.60
CA SER A 40 -1.35 -4.45 0.03
C SER A 40 -1.10 -3.05 0.58
N GLY A 41 -1.97 -2.13 0.22
CA GLY A 41 -1.99 -0.78 0.78
C GLY A 41 -3.00 -0.68 1.90
N SER A 42 -2.75 0.19 2.88
CA SER A 42 -3.63 0.36 4.02
C SER A 42 -3.93 1.82 4.31
N MET A 43 -4.96 2.05 5.13
CA MET A 43 -5.42 3.40 5.47
C MET A 43 -4.40 4.17 6.32
N ASP A 44 -3.42 3.49 6.91
CA ASP A 44 -2.31 4.14 7.59
C ASP A 44 -1.22 4.65 6.64
N GLY A 45 -1.40 4.44 5.33
CA GLY A 45 -0.46 4.89 4.31
C GLY A 45 0.69 3.95 4.05
N HIS A 46 0.72 2.79 4.67
CA HIS A 46 1.77 1.81 4.44
C HIS A 46 1.45 0.92 3.24
N LEU A 47 2.42 0.79 2.34
CA LEU A 47 2.43 -0.23 1.30
C LEU A 47 3.29 -1.39 1.79
N ARG A 48 2.69 -2.57 1.87
CA ARG A 48 3.35 -3.76 2.40
C ARG A 48 3.40 -4.85 1.35
N ALA A 49 4.49 -5.62 1.37
CA ALA A 49 4.62 -6.81 0.56
C ALA A 49 4.67 -8.04 1.47
N PHE A 50 3.85 -9.02 1.15
CA PHE A 50 3.74 -10.25 1.92
C PHE A 50 4.11 -11.45 1.04
N ALA A 51 4.74 -12.47 1.64
CA ALA A 51 4.96 -13.74 0.97
C ALA A 51 3.61 -14.44 0.76
N ALA A 52 3.32 -14.86 -0.47
CA ALA A 52 2.05 -15.49 -0.80
C ALA A 52 1.91 -16.89 -0.16
N GLY A 53 3.03 -17.53 0.17
CA GLY A 53 3.01 -18.89 0.72
C GLY A 53 2.59 -18.96 2.19
N ASP A 54 3.02 -18.01 3.00
CA ASP A 54 2.81 -18.04 4.46
C ASP A 54 2.32 -16.72 5.05
N GLY A 55 2.14 -15.69 4.23
CA GLY A 55 1.70 -14.38 4.69
C GLY A 55 2.75 -13.57 5.43
N LYS A 56 4.01 -13.99 5.40
CA LYS A 56 5.08 -13.28 6.10
C LYS A 56 5.31 -11.91 5.49
N LEU A 57 5.46 -10.90 6.34
CA LEU A 57 5.80 -9.54 5.88
C LEU A 57 7.24 -9.52 5.35
N LEU A 58 7.39 -9.11 4.08
CA LEU A 58 8.67 -9.04 3.41
C LEU A 58 9.20 -7.62 3.32
N TRP A 59 8.30 -6.63 3.22
CA TRP A 59 8.66 -5.24 3.00
C TRP A 59 7.52 -4.33 3.43
N ASP A 60 7.88 -3.18 3.99
CA ASP A 60 6.93 -2.20 4.49
C ASP A 60 7.48 -0.81 4.22
N PHE A 61 6.67 0.04 3.58
CA PHE A 61 7.05 1.41 3.28
C PHE A 61 5.93 2.36 3.65
N ASP A 62 6.24 3.33 4.51
CA ASP A 62 5.29 4.37 4.89
C ASP A 62 5.24 5.44 3.79
N THR A 63 4.08 5.57 3.14
CA THR A 63 3.86 6.60 2.13
C THR A 63 3.18 7.85 2.68
N ALA A 64 2.70 7.82 3.93
CA ALA A 64 1.98 8.94 4.55
C ALA A 64 2.95 9.97 5.13
N LYS A 65 3.80 10.52 4.26
CA LYS A 65 4.84 11.48 4.64
C LYS A 65 5.11 12.45 3.49
N PRO A 66 5.84 13.56 3.74
CA PRO A 66 6.27 14.46 2.67
C PRO A 66 7.30 13.81 1.74
N PHE A 67 7.23 14.18 0.48
CA PHE A 67 8.18 13.76 -0.56
C PHE A 67 8.62 14.94 -1.40
N ASP A 68 9.90 14.92 -1.78
CA ASP A 68 10.41 15.78 -2.85
C ASP A 68 10.19 15.05 -4.17
N THR A 69 9.41 15.66 -5.07
CA THR A 69 9.08 15.03 -6.34
C THR A 69 10.08 15.39 -7.42
N VAL A 70 10.10 14.60 -8.50
CA VAL A 70 11.05 14.80 -9.61
C VAL A 70 10.83 16.13 -10.35
N ASN A 71 9.66 16.73 -10.24
CA ASN A 71 9.37 18.03 -10.86
C ASN A 71 9.54 19.21 -9.90
N GLY A 72 10.11 18.98 -8.72
CA GLY A 72 10.43 20.04 -7.76
C GLY A 72 9.25 20.53 -6.91
N VAL A 73 8.07 19.97 -7.10
CA VAL A 73 6.89 20.33 -6.29
C VAL A 73 6.82 19.38 -5.09
N ASN A 74 6.73 19.94 -3.88
CA ASN A 74 6.55 19.13 -2.69
C ASN A 74 5.18 18.47 -2.68
N ALA A 75 5.15 17.20 -2.34
CA ALA A 75 3.93 16.42 -2.25
C ALA A 75 3.91 15.65 -0.93
N THR A 76 2.72 15.32 -0.46
CA THR A 76 2.53 14.55 0.76
C THR A 76 1.66 13.33 0.46
N GLY A 77 2.09 12.17 0.91
CA GLY A 77 1.28 10.97 0.82
C GLY A 77 0.26 10.87 1.95
N GLY A 78 -0.65 9.95 1.83
CA GLY A 78 -1.71 9.70 2.80
C GLY A 78 -2.13 8.24 2.78
N SER A 79 -3.42 7.99 2.97
CA SER A 79 -3.95 6.62 2.97
C SER A 79 -3.85 5.97 1.59
N LEU A 80 -3.65 4.66 1.59
CA LEU A 80 -3.69 3.84 0.39
C LEU A 80 -5.05 3.15 0.32
N ASP A 81 -5.87 3.60 -0.61
CA ASP A 81 -7.25 3.18 -0.78
C ASP A 81 -7.58 3.13 -2.26
N GLY A 82 -8.60 2.36 -2.64
CA GLY A 82 -9.10 2.32 -4.01
C GLY A 82 -8.44 1.27 -4.89
N ALA A 83 -7.91 1.68 -6.04
CA ALA A 83 -7.48 0.75 -7.09
C ALA A 83 -6.29 -0.15 -6.72
N GLY A 84 -5.53 0.22 -5.70
CA GLY A 84 -4.35 -0.55 -5.30
C GLY A 84 -3.13 -0.28 -6.15
N ALA A 85 -2.09 -1.08 -5.94
CA ALA A 85 -0.84 -0.95 -6.67
C ALA A 85 -0.96 -1.55 -8.08
N VAL A 86 -0.21 -0.98 -9.02
CA VAL A 86 -0.07 -1.52 -10.38
C VAL A 86 1.38 -1.96 -10.57
N ILE A 87 1.56 -3.16 -11.09
CA ILE A 87 2.89 -3.72 -11.33
C ILE A 87 3.11 -3.80 -12.83
N SER A 88 4.15 -3.15 -13.30
CA SER A 88 4.48 -3.11 -14.74
C SER A 88 5.97 -2.85 -14.93
N GLY A 89 6.58 -3.58 -15.87
CA GLY A 89 7.99 -3.35 -16.21
C GLY A 89 8.97 -3.52 -15.06
N GLY A 90 8.67 -4.37 -14.09
CA GLY A 90 9.51 -4.55 -12.91
C GLY A 90 9.36 -3.46 -11.85
N MET A 91 8.38 -2.59 -11.99
CA MET A 91 8.12 -1.51 -11.06
C MET A 91 6.74 -1.62 -10.45
N VAL A 92 6.59 -1.12 -9.23
CA VAL A 92 5.31 -1.03 -8.53
C VAL A 92 4.91 0.45 -8.45
N PHE A 93 3.70 0.76 -8.91
CA PHE A 93 3.16 2.11 -8.90
C PHE A 93 1.98 2.18 -7.95
N VAL A 94 1.92 3.22 -7.13
CA VAL A 94 0.82 3.43 -6.20
C VAL A 94 0.52 4.92 -6.06
N ASN A 95 -0.77 5.27 -5.94
CA ASN A 95 -1.19 6.63 -5.63
C ASN A 95 -1.44 6.72 -4.13
N SER A 96 -0.74 7.61 -3.45
CA SER A 96 -0.88 7.80 -2.02
C SER A 96 -1.65 9.07 -1.72
N GLY A 97 -2.70 8.94 -0.91
CA GLY A 97 -3.46 10.08 -0.43
C GLY A 97 -4.67 10.47 -1.27
N TYR A 98 -5.17 9.58 -2.11
CA TYR A 98 -6.41 9.80 -2.88
C TYR A 98 -7.54 8.95 -2.29
N PRO A 99 -7.99 9.23 -1.07
CA PRO A 99 -8.94 8.38 -0.38
C PRO A 99 -10.35 8.55 -0.94
N ARG A 100 -11.12 7.46 -0.92
CA ARG A 100 -12.55 7.48 -1.28
C ARG A 100 -13.44 7.74 -0.07
N PHE A 101 -13.06 7.25 1.11
CA PHE A 101 -13.94 7.19 2.28
C PHE A 101 -13.23 7.70 3.53
N GLY A 102 -12.94 8.98 3.57
CA GLY A 102 -12.44 9.61 4.79
C GLY A 102 -11.02 9.22 5.22
N GLY A 103 -10.22 8.67 4.33
CA GLY A 103 -8.81 8.40 4.60
C GLY A 103 -7.97 9.68 4.71
N MET A 104 -6.72 9.51 5.09
CA MET A 104 -5.77 10.64 5.14
C MET A 104 -5.53 11.18 3.73
N PRO A 105 -5.72 12.48 3.49
CA PRO A 105 -5.51 13.06 2.16
C PRO A 105 -4.03 13.15 1.80
N GLY A 106 -3.75 13.24 0.52
CA GLY A 106 -2.42 13.43 -0.03
C GLY A 106 -2.51 13.52 -1.55
N ASN A 107 -1.38 13.58 -2.22
CA ASN A 107 -1.35 13.86 -3.65
C ASN A 107 -0.10 13.34 -4.35
N VAL A 108 0.44 12.19 -3.92
CA VAL A 108 1.68 11.72 -4.51
C VAL A 108 1.53 10.35 -5.16
N PRO A 109 1.72 10.25 -6.49
CA PRO A 109 1.98 8.97 -7.13
C PRO A 109 3.43 8.55 -6.89
N LEU A 110 3.63 7.32 -6.48
CA LEU A 110 4.94 6.76 -6.18
C LEU A 110 5.24 5.59 -7.11
N ALA A 111 6.51 5.45 -7.48
CA ALA A 111 7.01 4.32 -8.25
C ALA A 111 8.19 3.71 -7.50
N PHE A 112 8.14 2.39 -7.31
CA PHE A 112 9.19 1.63 -6.65
C PHE A 112 9.82 0.68 -7.66
N GLY A 113 11.14 0.66 -7.72
CA GLY A 113 11.87 -0.22 -8.60
C GLY A 113 13.34 -0.28 -8.22
N ASN A 114 14.08 -1.07 -8.98
CA ASN A 114 15.51 -1.19 -8.78
C ASN A 114 16.26 -0.04 -9.45
#